data_30fb610dadde4a59d1cbdb81df9cca2c
#
_entry.id   30fb610dadde4a59d1cbdb81df9cca2c
#
_cell.length_a   1.000
_cell.length_b   1.000
_cell.length_c   1.000
_cell.angle_alpha   90.00
_cell.angle_beta   90.00
_cell.angle_gamma   90.00
#
_symmetry.space_group_name_H-M   'P 1'
#
loop_
_entity.id
_entity.type
_entity.pdbx_description
1 polymer ?
#
loop_
_entity_poly.entity_id
_entity_poly.type
_entity_poly.pdbx_seq_one_letter_code
_entity_poly.pdbx_strand_id
1 'polypeptide(L)'
;MKIHVEVPATTANLGPGFDAIGLALNLWNEAEFTCTNDSNIRVTVSGEGEETLPQNAENAIAQAALQIYDLAEKSCPGLHIQCLNRIPLGSGMGSSSAAMLTGMLGANGLLGNPFTDEEILKLAIEPEGHPDNVAPAMLGGL
;
A
#
# COMPACT_ATOMS: atom_id res chain seq x y z
N MET A 1 2.13 -18.42 -6.22
CA MET A 1 2.11 -17.85 -4.87
C MET A 1 1.17 -16.64 -4.82
N LYS A 2 0.38 -16.56 -3.80
CA LYS A 2 -0.51 -15.43 -3.55
C LYS A 2 -0.18 -14.81 -2.20
N ILE A 3 -0.17 -13.48 -2.15
CA ILE A 3 0.02 -12.73 -0.91
C ILE A 3 -1.21 -11.86 -0.69
N HIS A 4 -1.80 -11.96 0.49
CA HIS A 4 -2.93 -11.13 0.89
C HIS A 4 -2.44 -10.05 1.85
N VAL A 5 -2.81 -8.81 1.57
CA VAL A 5 -2.42 -7.65 2.38
C VAL A 5 -3.67 -6.89 2.82
N GLU A 6 -3.73 -6.53 4.08
CA GLU A 6 -4.77 -5.67 4.62
C GLU A 6 -4.13 -4.46 5.28
N VAL A 7 -4.59 -3.27 4.91
CA VAL A 7 -4.06 -2.02 5.47
C VAL A 7 -5.23 -1.15 5.92
N PRO A 8 -5.22 -0.67 7.17
CA PRO A 8 -6.34 0.12 7.69
C PRO A 8 -6.30 1.56 7.22
N ALA A 9 -7.47 2.19 7.21
CA ALA A 9 -7.58 3.62 7.13
C ALA A 9 -6.92 4.24 8.35
N THR A 10 -6.46 5.47 8.20
CA THR A 10 -5.85 6.20 9.31
C THR A 10 -6.43 7.60 9.35
N THR A 11 -6.33 8.22 10.50
CA THR A 11 -6.59 9.65 10.64
C THR A 11 -5.41 10.26 11.36
N ALA A 12 -5.04 11.46 10.93
CA ALA A 12 -4.01 12.27 11.56
C ALA A 12 -4.63 13.62 11.90
N ASN A 13 -3.86 14.56 12.42
CA ASN A 13 -4.35 15.90 12.76
C ASN A 13 -5.47 15.89 13.81
N LEU A 14 -5.26 15.12 14.86
CA LEU A 14 -6.24 14.95 15.94
C LEU A 14 -6.09 16.03 17.03
N GLY A 15 -6.30 17.28 16.69
CA GLY A 15 -6.26 18.38 17.66
C GLY A 15 -4.84 18.92 17.88
N PRO A 16 -4.53 19.42 19.09
CA PRO A 16 -3.29 20.16 19.33
C PRO A 16 -1.97 19.43 19.06
N GLY A 17 -1.97 18.13 19.04
CA GLY A 17 -0.77 17.36 18.73
C GLY A 17 -0.79 16.74 17.35
N PHE A 18 -1.52 17.31 16.45
CA PHE A 18 -1.93 16.64 15.21
C PHE A 18 -0.80 16.11 14.33
N ASP A 19 0.33 16.78 14.25
CA ASP A 19 1.45 16.28 13.44
C ASP A 19 2.20 15.12 14.09
N ALA A 20 1.96 14.88 15.37
CA ALA A 20 2.60 13.82 16.12
C ALA A 20 1.65 12.66 16.45
N ILE A 21 0.37 12.79 16.12
CA ILE A 21 -0.66 11.80 16.46
C ILE A 21 -1.29 11.24 15.19
N GLY A 22 -1.28 9.92 15.07
CA GLY A 22 -1.98 9.20 14.04
C GLY A 22 -2.74 8.05 14.67
N LEU A 23 -3.88 7.69 14.10
CA LEU A 23 -4.74 6.64 14.62
C LEU A 23 -5.19 5.73 13.49
N ALA A 24 -5.02 4.44 13.66
CA ALA A 24 -5.58 3.44 12.74
C ALA A 24 -7.07 3.26 13.04
N LEU A 25 -7.87 3.16 11.99
CA LEU A 25 -9.31 3.02 12.07
C LEU A 25 -9.72 1.62 11.63
N ASN A 26 -10.89 1.14 12.08
CA ASN A 26 -11.40 -0.16 11.69
C ASN A 26 -12.12 -0.09 10.33
N LEU A 27 -11.40 0.33 9.33
CA LEU A 27 -11.85 0.39 7.94
C LEU A 27 -10.65 0.01 7.08
N TRP A 28 -10.71 -1.11 6.37
CA TRP A 28 -9.54 -1.74 5.76
C TRP A 28 -9.64 -1.82 4.25
N ASN A 29 -8.54 -1.53 3.58
CA ASN A 29 -8.35 -1.93 2.19
C ASN A 29 -7.65 -3.28 2.19
N GLU A 30 -8.01 -4.10 1.20
CA GLU A 30 -7.42 -5.42 1.01
C GLU A 30 -6.89 -5.54 -0.40
N ALA A 31 -5.83 -6.31 -0.57
CA ALA A 31 -5.32 -6.62 -1.89
C ALA A 31 -4.73 -8.02 -1.91
N GLU A 32 -4.92 -8.70 -3.04
CA GLU A 32 -4.32 -10.02 -3.27
C GLU A 32 -3.35 -9.91 -4.43
N PHE A 33 -2.13 -10.33 -4.21
CA PHE A 33 -1.03 -10.24 -5.17
C PHE A 33 -0.72 -11.63 -5.70
N THR A 34 -0.73 -11.78 -7.02
CA THR A 34 -0.39 -13.03 -7.69
C THR A 34 0.68 -12.75 -8.73
N CYS A 35 1.78 -13.50 -8.69
CA CYS A 35 2.79 -13.45 -9.74
C CYS A 35 2.26 -14.12 -11.00
N THR A 36 2.53 -13.53 -12.15
CA THR A 36 2.21 -14.10 -13.45
C THR A 36 3.51 -14.22 -14.26
N ASN A 37 3.44 -14.88 -15.43
CA ASN A 37 4.59 -15.04 -16.30
C ASN A 37 4.42 -14.33 -17.65
N ASP A 38 3.46 -13.40 -17.72
CA ASP A 38 3.11 -12.72 -18.96
C ASP A 38 3.73 -11.35 -19.11
N SER A 39 4.58 -10.94 -18.18
CA SER A 39 5.25 -9.63 -18.14
C SER A 39 4.28 -8.46 -18.05
N ASN A 40 3.03 -8.69 -17.73
CA ASN A 40 2.02 -7.64 -17.62
C ASN A 40 1.74 -7.30 -16.15
N ILE A 41 1.41 -6.04 -15.93
CA ILE A 41 0.96 -5.57 -14.63
C ILE A 41 -0.52 -5.23 -14.77
N ARG A 42 -1.37 -5.92 -14.02
CA ARG A 42 -2.81 -5.69 -14.02
C ARG A 42 -3.29 -5.40 -12.61
N VAL A 43 -4.13 -4.38 -12.49
CA VAL A 43 -4.75 -4.01 -11.22
C VAL A 43 -6.25 -4.02 -11.41
N THR A 44 -6.95 -4.81 -10.63
CA THR A 44 -8.41 -4.85 -10.61
C THR A 44 -8.86 -4.19 -9.32
N VAL A 45 -9.74 -3.20 -9.41
CA VAL A 45 -10.20 -2.44 -8.26
C VAL A 45 -11.70 -2.65 -8.08
N SER A 46 -12.12 -3.01 -6.87
CA SER A 46 -13.51 -3.05 -6.46
C SER A 46 -13.71 -2.07 -5.32
N GLY A 47 -14.86 -1.41 -5.27
CA GLY A 47 -15.20 -0.43 -4.24
C GLY A 47 -14.75 0.97 -4.61
N GLU A 48 -14.11 1.67 -3.69
CA GLU A 48 -13.67 3.05 -3.90
C GLU A 48 -12.66 3.14 -5.03
N GLY A 49 -12.92 3.99 -6.01
CA GLY A 49 -12.06 4.20 -7.16
C GLY A 49 -12.19 3.16 -8.27
N GLU A 50 -13.18 2.29 -8.19
CA GLU A 50 -13.40 1.20 -9.15
C GLU A 50 -13.44 1.69 -10.60
N GLU A 51 -14.02 2.86 -10.84
CA GLU A 51 -14.17 3.42 -12.19
C GLU A 51 -13.09 4.43 -12.58
N THR A 52 -12.26 4.85 -11.64
CA THR A 52 -11.32 5.97 -11.86
C THR A 52 -9.87 5.62 -11.70
N LEU A 53 -9.54 4.64 -10.87
CA LEU A 53 -8.13 4.27 -10.64
C LEU A 53 -7.57 3.46 -11.82
N PRO A 54 -6.29 3.67 -12.16
CA PRO A 54 -5.66 2.90 -13.23
C PRO A 54 -5.70 1.40 -12.98
N GLN A 55 -5.84 0.62 -14.06
CA GLN A 55 -5.88 -0.84 -14.01
C GLN A 55 -4.57 -1.47 -14.50
N ASN A 56 -3.52 -0.71 -14.52
CA ASN A 56 -2.21 -1.11 -15.03
C ASN A 56 -1.09 -0.62 -14.10
N ALA A 57 0.13 -0.62 -14.60
CA ALA A 57 1.31 -0.21 -13.82
C ALA A 57 1.28 1.25 -13.35
N GLU A 58 0.38 2.07 -13.85
CA GLU A 58 0.24 3.46 -13.38
C GLU A 58 -0.49 3.56 -12.03
N ASN A 59 -1.15 2.49 -11.59
CA ASN A 59 -1.80 2.48 -10.29
C ASN A 59 -0.76 2.61 -9.16
N ALA A 60 -1.06 3.43 -8.15
CA ALA A 60 -0.15 3.70 -7.05
C ALA A 60 0.33 2.44 -6.32
N ILE A 61 -0.55 1.45 -6.17
CA ILE A 61 -0.20 0.16 -5.54
C ILE A 61 0.84 -0.56 -6.40
N ALA A 62 0.62 -0.59 -7.71
CA ALA A 62 1.56 -1.22 -8.64
C ALA A 62 2.91 -0.50 -8.65
N GLN A 63 2.90 0.83 -8.62
CA GLN A 63 4.13 1.62 -8.57
C GLN A 63 4.94 1.30 -7.31
N ALA A 64 4.28 1.22 -6.16
CA ALA A 64 4.94 0.89 -4.91
C ALA A 64 5.50 -0.54 -4.93
N ALA A 65 4.76 -1.48 -5.49
CA ALA A 65 5.22 -2.86 -5.63
C ALA A 65 6.46 -2.94 -6.53
N LEU A 66 6.45 -2.26 -7.67
CA LEU A 66 7.59 -2.24 -8.59
C LEU A 66 8.82 -1.59 -7.95
N GLN A 67 8.63 -0.60 -7.10
CA GLN A 67 9.73 0.02 -6.36
C GLN A 67 10.44 -1.01 -5.47
N ILE A 68 9.69 -1.88 -4.82
CA ILE A 68 10.28 -2.94 -3.98
C ILE A 68 11.06 -3.95 -4.82
N TYR A 69 10.52 -4.35 -5.97
CA TYR A 69 11.25 -5.22 -6.90
C TYR A 69 12.57 -4.58 -7.32
N ASP A 70 12.55 -3.29 -7.66
CA ASP A 70 13.72 -2.55 -8.08
C ASP A 70 14.78 -2.48 -6.97
N LEU A 71 14.34 -2.13 -5.75
CA LEU A 71 15.25 -2.06 -4.60
C LEU A 71 15.84 -3.40 -4.23
N ALA A 72 15.11 -4.50 -4.45
CA ALA A 72 15.59 -5.85 -4.22
C ALA A 72 16.46 -6.36 -5.37
N GLU A 73 16.63 -5.58 -6.42
CA GLU A 73 17.38 -5.94 -7.62
C GLU A 73 16.83 -7.20 -8.29
N LYS A 74 15.49 -7.29 -8.33
CA LYS A 74 14.77 -8.41 -8.94
C LYS A 74 13.85 -7.90 -10.03
N SER A 75 13.74 -8.63 -11.12
CA SER A 75 12.77 -8.34 -12.17
C SER A 75 11.40 -8.84 -11.77
N CYS A 76 10.37 -8.07 -12.07
CA CYS A 76 8.99 -8.50 -11.87
C CYS A 76 8.52 -9.26 -13.12
N PRO A 77 8.22 -10.56 -13.01
CA PRO A 77 7.84 -11.36 -14.19
C PRO A 77 6.43 -11.07 -14.69
N GLY A 78 5.65 -10.41 -13.90
CA GLY A 78 4.25 -10.07 -14.14
C GLY A 78 3.51 -10.11 -12.83
N LEU A 79 2.41 -9.35 -12.74
CA LEU A 79 1.73 -9.17 -11.47
C LEU A 79 0.25 -8.90 -11.70
N HIS A 80 -0.60 -9.59 -10.97
CA HIS A 80 -2.01 -9.29 -10.91
C HIS A 80 -2.35 -8.90 -9.46
N ILE A 81 -2.84 -7.68 -9.29
CA ILE A 81 -3.24 -7.13 -7.98
C ILE A 81 -4.75 -6.96 -8.00
N GLN A 82 -5.43 -7.66 -7.11
CA GLN A 82 -6.88 -7.54 -6.95
C GLN A 82 -7.16 -6.77 -5.68
N CYS A 83 -7.72 -5.57 -5.81
CA CYS A 83 -7.94 -4.66 -4.70
C CYS A 83 -9.40 -4.58 -4.31
N LEU A 84 -9.66 -4.57 -3.02
CA LEU A 84 -10.96 -4.23 -2.45
C LEU A 84 -10.76 -2.98 -1.60
N ASN A 85 -11.14 -1.83 -2.14
CA ASN A 85 -10.92 -0.53 -1.51
C ASN A 85 -12.18 -0.09 -0.77
N ARG A 86 -12.06 0.04 0.54
CA ARG A 86 -13.13 0.56 1.39
C ARG A 86 -12.83 1.96 1.90
N ILE A 87 -11.57 2.38 1.81
CA ILE A 87 -11.14 3.70 2.28
C ILE A 87 -11.52 4.74 1.23
N PRO A 88 -12.33 5.75 1.57
CA PRO A 88 -12.72 6.78 0.60
C PRO A 88 -11.52 7.58 0.10
N LEU A 89 -11.50 7.84 -1.20
CA LEU A 89 -10.44 8.62 -1.83
C LEU A 89 -10.59 10.10 -1.45
N GLY A 90 -9.48 10.75 -1.15
CA GLY A 90 -9.47 12.18 -0.87
C GLY A 90 -10.17 12.60 0.41
N SER A 91 -10.42 11.67 1.32
CA SER A 91 -11.19 11.92 2.55
C SER A 91 -10.34 12.28 3.76
N GLY A 92 -9.01 12.31 3.61
CA GLY A 92 -8.12 12.50 4.76
C GLY A 92 -7.96 11.25 5.62
N MET A 93 -8.39 10.10 5.13
CA MET A 93 -8.30 8.82 5.85
C MET A 93 -7.09 7.97 5.45
N GLY A 94 -6.11 8.58 4.81
CA GLY A 94 -4.86 7.91 4.49
C GLY A 94 -4.90 6.94 3.33
N SER A 95 -5.78 7.17 2.34
CA SER A 95 -5.88 6.28 1.18
C SER A 95 -4.58 6.21 0.38
N SER A 96 -3.86 7.31 0.26
CA SER A 96 -2.57 7.36 -0.44
C SER A 96 -1.51 6.51 0.28
N SER A 97 -1.40 6.67 1.59
CA SER A 97 -0.46 5.89 2.40
C SER A 97 -0.82 4.41 2.41
N ALA A 98 -2.12 4.10 2.46
CA ALA A 98 -2.61 2.73 2.42
C ALA A 98 -2.24 2.07 1.09
N ALA A 99 -2.40 2.77 -0.03
CA ALA A 99 -2.03 2.23 -1.35
C ALA A 99 -0.53 1.94 -1.43
N MET A 100 0.29 2.87 -0.97
CA MET A 100 1.74 2.71 -0.98
C MET A 100 2.19 1.52 -0.13
N LEU A 101 1.70 1.44 1.11
CA LEU A 101 2.03 0.33 2.01
C LEU A 101 1.56 -1.00 1.45
N THR A 102 0.34 -1.03 0.90
CA THR A 102 -0.21 -2.24 0.29
C THR A 102 0.71 -2.78 -0.79
N GLY A 103 1.15 -1.91 -1.70
CA GLY A 103 2.05 -2.30 -2.78
C GLY A 103 3.40 -2.81 -2.26
N MET A 104 3.99 -2.09 -1.33
CA MET A 104 5.28 -2.46 -0.74
C MET A 104 5.21 -3.79 0.00
N LEU A 105 4.21 -3.97 0.85
CA LEU A 105 4.05 -5.20 1.62
C LEU A 105 3.75 -6.41 0.72
N GLY A 106 2.93 -6.21 -0.31
CA GLY A 106 2.60 -7.28 -1.25
C GLY A 106 3.82 -7.76 -2.02
N ALA A 107 4.59 -6.84 -2.60
CA ALA A 107 5.81 -7.20 -3.32
C ALA A 107 6.85 -7.83 -2.40
N ASN A 108 7.01 -7.27 -1.20
CA ASN A 108 7.94 -7.81 -0.22
C ASN A 108 7.59 -9.26 0.13
N GLY A 109 6.30 -9.54 0.33
CA GLY A 109 5.83 -10.91 0.58
C GLY A 109 6.11 -11.86 -0.57
N LEU A 110 5.86 -11.42 -1.80
CA LEU A 110 6.13 -12.23 -2.99
C LEU A 110 7.61 -12.55 -3.16
N LEU A 111 8.48 -11.66 -2.73
CA LEU A 111 9.93 -11.82 -2.81
C LEU A 111 10.53 -12.62 -1.63
N GLY A 112 9.70 -13.07 -0.69
CA GLY A 112 10.16 -13.80 0.47
C GLY A 112 10.64 -12.93 1.62
N ASN A 113 10.13 -11.71 1.69
CA ASN A 113 10.39 -10.72 2.75
C ASN A 113 11.87 -10.31 2.85
N PRO A 114 12.49 -9.84 1.75
CA PRO A 114 13.88 -9.37 1.82
C PRO A 114 14.05 -8.11 2.68
N PHE A 115 12.96 -7.35 2.88
CA PHE A 115 12.98 -6.16 3.73
C PHE A 115 12.20 -6.41 5.01
N THR A 116 12.68 -5.84 6.12
CA THR A 116 11.96 -5.89 7.40
C THR A 116 10.82 -4.88 7.39
N ASP A 117 9.88 -5.02 8.32
CA ASP A 117 8.79 -4.05 8.48
C ASP A 117 9.32 -2.65 8.73
N GLU A 118 10.39 -2.53 9.51
CA GLU A 118 11.03 -1.24 9.78
C GLU A 118 11.60 -0.62 8.51
N GLU A 119 12.22 -1.43 7.66
CA GLU A 119 12.74 -0.95 6.37
C GLU A 119 11.62 -0.51 5.44
N ILE A 120 10.53 -1.27 5.38
CA ILE A 120 9.35 -0.89 4.60
C ILE A 120 8.77 0.44 5.12
N LEU A 121 8.67 0.59 6.43
CA LEU A 121 8.16 1.82 7.03
C LEU A 121 9.00 3.03 6.63
N LYS A 122 10.32 2.92 6.67
CA LYS A 122 11.22 3.99 6.25
C LYS A 122 11.04 4.35 4.79
N LEU A 123 10.90 3.34 3.92
CA LEU A 123 10.68 3.57 2.50
C LEU A 123 9.35 4.27 2.23
N ALA A 124 8.33 3.96 3.00
CA ALA A 124 7.01 4.55 2.85
C ALA A 124 6.95 5.98 3.39
N ILE A 125 7.68 6.30 4.44
CA ILE A 125 7.73 7.65 5.02
C ILE A 125 8.42 8.64 4.08
N GLU A 126 9.46 8.19 3.38
CA GLU A 126 10.30 9.05 2.56
C GLU A 126 9.51 9.89 1.54
N PRO A 127 8.61 9.32 0.72
CA PRO A 127 7.79 10.12 -0.20
C PRO A 127 6.77 11.00 0.48
N GLU A 128 6.22 10.58 1.61
CA GLU A 128 5.21 11.34 2.34
C GLU A 128 5.81 12.51 3.13
N GLY A 129 7.08 12.42 3.47
CA GLY A 129 7.79 13.45 4.22
C GLY A 129 7.49 13.47 5.72
N HIS A 130 6.53 12.67 6.18
CA HIS A 130 6.17 12.55 7.60
C HIS A 130 5.42 11.25 7.84
N PRO A 131 5.39 10.72 9.07
CA PRO A 131 4.83 9.41 9.37
C PRO A 131 3.35 9.40 9.79
N ASP A 132 2.63 10.50 9.67
CA ASP A 132 1.28 10.68 10.24
C ASP A 132 0.29 9.58 9.88
N ASN A 133 0.28 9.16 8.60
CA ASN A 133 -0.63 8.12 8.13
C ASN A 133 0.05 6.78 7.98
N VAL A 134 1.31 6.79 7.55
CA VAL A 134 2.05 5.56 7.28
C VAL A 134 2.34 4.77 8.55
N ALA A 135 2.83 5.44 9.59
CA ALA A 135 3.19 4.77 10.83
C ALA A 135 2.00 4.09 11.51
N PRO A 136 0.84 4.75 11.70
CA PRO A 136 -0.30 4.06 12.30
C PRO A 136 -0.86 2.96 11.42
N ALA A 137 -0.82 3.10 10.09
CA ALA A 137 -1.27 2.04 9.19
C ALA A 137 -0.40 0.79 9.32
N MET A 138 0.91 0.98 9.38
CA MET A 138 1.88 -0.12 9.48
C MET A 138 1.83 -0.78 10.86
N LEU A 139 1.75 0.02 11.91
CA LEU A 139 1.82 -0.47 13.29
C LEU A 139 0.46 -0.88 13.85
N GLY A 140 -0.62 -0.58 13.16
CA GLY A 140 -1.96 -1.04 13.53
C GLY A 140 -2.57 -0.35 14.73
N GLY A 141 -2.17 0.86 15.05
CA GLY A 141 -2.75 1.55 16.18
C GLY A 141 -2.20 2.93 16.42
N LEU A 142 -2.53 3.40 17.56
CA LEU A 142 -2.10 4.71 18.01
C LEU A 142 -0.68 4.66 18.56
#